data_0fc2121ff00302359bc349b08bfe96a0
#
_entry.id   0fc2121ff00302359bc349b08bfe96a0
#
_cell.length_a   1.000
_cell.length_b   1.000
_cell.length_c   1.000
_cell.angle_alpha   90.00
_cell.angle_beta   90.00
_cell.angle_gamma   90.00
#
_symmetry.space_group_name_H-M   'P 1'
#
loop_
_entity.id
_entity.type
_entity.pdbx_description
1 polymer ?
#
loop_
_entity_poly.entity_id
_entity_poly.type
_entity_poly.pdbx_seq_one_letter_code
_entity_poly.pdbx_strand_id
1 'polypeptide(L)'
;KYPIQEQAIVLSLLNTGVRRAELAGLTWSDFNFRDCTVHVNKSLLVFKDFGYQHTTTKESNDRYIDVAPEYMTFMQRYKEWWDTKKKLMGASWQRDMVTNKEDKRESLMKLVGQEFVIIDDFGWPRNPDGYNKLVKRVAQKAGISDIHPHMFRHTFVSLLMSNPDIGVATVAAEAGHAQPSTTLMIYTQQ
;
A
#
# COMPACT_ATOMS: atom_id res chain seq x y z
N LYS A 1 -11.98 9.96 -15.14
CA LYS A 1 -10.85 9.04 -15.05
C LYS A 1 -9.95 9.54 -13.91
N TYR A 2 -9.53 8.67 -13.01
CA TYR A 2 -8.60 9.04 -11.93
C TYR A 2 -7.16 8.96 -12.42
N PRO A 3 -6.24 9.77 -11.85
CA PRO A 3 -4.80 9.60 -12.08
C PRO A 3 -4.36 8.17 -11.78
N ILE A 4 -3.42 7.63 -12.56
CA ILE A 4 -2.96 6.24 -12.43
C ILE A 4 -2.44 5.93 -11.02
N GLN A 5 -1.82 6.88 -10.39
CA GLN A 5 -1.31 6.80 -9.02
C GLN A 5 -2.43 6.63 -7.97
N GLU A 6 -3.56 7.30 -8.15
CA GLU A 6 -4.73 7.15 -7.29
C GLU A 6 -5.40 5.79 -7.50
N GLN A 7 -5.42 5.32 -8.77
CA GLN A 7 -5.87 3.97 -9.08
C GLN A 7 -4.97 2.92 -8.39
N ALA A 8 -3.64 3.12 -8.43
CA ALA A 8 -2.70 2.20 -7.79
C ALA A 8 -2.95 2.08 -6.28
N ILE A 9 -3.22 3.17 -5.57
CA ILE A 9 -3.55 3.13 -4.13
C ILE A 9 -4.81 2.29 -3.88
N VAL A 10 -5.90 2.58 -4.61
CA VAL A 10 -7.19 1.90 -4.38
C VAL A 10 -7.10 0.42 -4.75
N LEU A 11 -6.52 0.12 -5.92
CA LEU A 11 -6.38 -1.27 -6.39
C LEU A 11 -5.44 -2.08 -5.49
N SER A 12 -4.35 -1.48 -4.97
CA SER A 12 -3.47 -2.18 -4.03
C SER A 12 -4.19 -2.52 -2.73
N LEU A 13 -4.94 -1.57 -2.14
CA LEU A 13 -5.72 -1.84 -0.93
C LEU A 13 -6.75 -2.96 -1.13
N LEU A 14 -7.41 -3.01 -2.30
CA LEU A 14 -8.42 -4.03 -2.64
C LEU A 14 -7.80 -5.41 -2.88
N ASN A 15 -6.69 -5.48 -3.64
CA ASN A 15 -6.13 -6.75 -4.09
C ASN A 15 -5.17 -7.39 -3.08
N THR A 16 -4.68 -6.64 -2.11
CA THR A 16 -3.69 -7.14 -1.14
C THR A 16 -4.17 -7.09 0.31
N GLY A 17 -5.24 -6.34 0.59
CA GLY A 17 -5.73 -6.16 1.95
C GLY A 17 -4.72 -5.57 2.94
N VAL A 18 -3.62 -4.99 2.47
CA VAL A 18 -2.56 -4.41 3.30
C VAL A 18 -3.05 -3.21 4.12
N ARG A 19 -2.41 -2.98 5.26
CA ARG A 19 -2.63 -1.76 6.02
C ARG A 19 -2.08 -0.56 5.25
N ARG A 20 -2.65 0.64 5.44
CA ARG A 20 -2.20 1.85 4.74
C ARG A 20 -0.70 2.15 4.94
N ALA A 21 -0.17 1.87 6.13
CA ALA A 21 1.26 2.06 6.43
C ALA A 21 2.14 1.01 5.72
N GLU A 22 1.66 -0.24 5.59
CA GLU A 22 2.29 -1.30 4.81
C GLU A 22 2.33 -0.89 3.33
N LEU A 23 1.19 -0.46 2.75
CA LEU A 23 1.15 0.03 1.37
C LEU A 23 2.12 1.18 1.13
N ALA A 24 2.20 2.13 2.07
CA ALA A 24 3.13 3.25 1.96
C ALA A 24 4.60 2.82 2.04
N GLY A 25 4.89 1.70 2.71
CA GLY A 25 6.23 1.13 2.84
C GLY A 25 6.67 0.24 1.68
N LEU A 26 5.75 -0.18 0.80
CA LEU A 26 6.10 -1.05 -0.34
C LEU A 26 7.04 -0.36 -1.31
N THR A 27 8.02 -1.12 -1.75
CA THR A 27 8.98 -0.76 -2.81
C THR A 27 8.80 -1.68 -4.01
N TRP A 28 9.32 -1.30 -5.18
CA TRP A 28 9.23 -2.15 -6.37
C TRP A 28 9.91 -3.50 -6.23
N SER A 29 10.92 -3.62 -5.36
CA SER A 29 11.57 -4.89 -5.04
C SER A 29 10.67 -5.88 -4.30
N ASP A 30 9.54 -5.45 -3.76
CA ASP A 30 8.57 -6.30 -3.07
C ASP A 30 7.59 -6.98 -4.03
N PHE A 31 7.61 -6.61 -5.33
CA PHE A 31 6.71 -7.17 -6.34
C PHE A 31 7.40 -8.24 -7.16
N ASN A 32 6.93 -9.46 -7.11
CA ASN A 32 7.30 -10.52 -8.03
C ASN A 32 6.25 -10.62 -9.14
N PHE A 33 6.53 -9.97 -10.25
CA PHE A 33 5.62 -9.91 -11.41
C PHE A 33 5.45 -11.27 -12.12
N ARG A 34 6.44 -12.16 -11.99
CA ARG A 34 6.40 -13.49 -12.60
C ARG A 34 5.43 -14.40 -11.86
N ASP A 35 5.54 -14.43 -10.54
CA ASP A 35 4.79 -15.35 -9.69
C ASP A 35 3.52 -14.70 -9.12
N CYS A 36 3.22 -13.46 -9.53
CA CYS A 36 2.07 -12.69 -9.05
C CYS A 36 1.98 -12.59 -7.53
N THR A 37 3.12 -12.29 -6.87
CA THR A 37 3.17 -12.16 -5.41
C THR A 37 3.67 -10.79 -4.97
N VAL A 38 3.22 -10.36 -3.79
CA VAL A 38 3.68 -9.13 -3.12
C VAL A 38 4.21 -9.48 -1.74
N HIS A 39 5.46 -9.11 -1.47
CA HIS A 39 6.11 -9.33 -0.18
C HIS A 39 5.85 -8.14 0.77
N VAL A 40 5.15 -8.37 1.84
CA VAL A 40 4.80 -7.34 2.85
C VAL A 40 5.63 -7.55 4.10
N ASN A 41 6.75 -6.85 4.20
CA ASN A 41 7.69 -6.93 5.32
C ASN A 41 8.07 -5.57 5.91
N LYS A 42 7.46 -4.50 5.42
CA LYS A 42 7.80 -3.12 5.78
C LYS A 42 6.54 -2.29 6.01
N SER A 43 6.70 -1.22 6.76
CA SER A 43 5.69 -0.17 6.88
C SER A 43 6.33 1.21 6.95
N LEU A 44 5.64 2.21 6.41
CA LEU A 44 6.03 3.60 6.51
C LEU A 44 5.06 4.36 7.39
N LEU A 45 5.57 4.89 8.48
CA LEU A 45 4.84 5.74 9.41
C LEU A 45 5.30 7.18 9.28
N VAL A 46 4.41 8.12 9.55
CA VAL A 46 4.76 9.56 9.56
C VAL A 46 4.32 10.14 10.88
N PHE A 47 5.29 10.57 11.66
CA PHE A 47 5.08 11.19 12.96
C PHE A 47 5.18 12.72 12.85
N LYS A 48 4.42 13.40 13.69
CA LYS A 48 4.40 14.87 13.70
C LYS A 48 5.77 15.44 14.05
N ASP A 49 6.46 14.81 15.00
CA ASP A 49 7.69 15.33 15.60
C ASP A 49 8.95 14.64 15.05
N PHE A 50 8.84 13.41 14.52
CA PHE A 50 9.98 12.62 14.05
C PHE A 50 10.01 12.37 12.53
N GLY A 51 9.00 12.86 11.80
CA GLY A 51 8.92 12.70 10.35
C GLY A 51 8.63 11.26 9.90
N TYR A 52 9.30 10.83 8.83
CA TYR A 52 9.09 9.54 8.21
C TYR A 52 9.93 8.44 8.88
N GLN A 53 9.29 7.36 9.24
CA GLN A 53 9.97 6.17 9.77
C GLN A 53 9.57 4.96 8.93
N HIS A 54 10.55 4.41 8.22
CA HIS A 54 10.43 3.17 7.47
C HIS A 54 10.93 2.05 8.37
N THR A 55 10.03 1.18 8.79
CA THR A 55 10.30 0.10 9.73
C THR A 55 10.01 -1.23 9.07
N THR A 56 10.82 -2.23 9.38
CA THR A 56 10.45 -3.62 9.09
C THR A 56 9.26 -4.01 9.96
N THR A 57 8.34 -4.77 9.42
CA THR A 57 7.29 -5.40 10.24
C THR A 57 7.95 -6.39 11.20
N LYS A 58 7.38 -6.53 12.41
CA LYS A 58 7.79 -7.62 13.30
C LYS A 58 7.61 -8.95 12.55
N GLU A 59 8.44 -9.95 12.85
CA GLU A 59 8.46 -11.26 12.18
C GLU A 59 7.06 -11.87 11.95
N SER A 60 6.12 -11.64 12.87
CA SER A 60 4.72 -12.10 12.76
C SER A 60 3.90 -11.45 11.63
N ASN A 61 4.41 -10.41 10.97
CA ASN A 61 3.71 -9.70 9.89
C ASN A 61 4.46 -9.76 8.55
N ASP A 62 5.60 -10.45 8.50
CA ASP A 62 6.30 -10.75 7.25
C ASP A 62 5.51 -11.82 6.50
N ARG A 63 5.08 -11.48 5.29
CA ARG A 63 4.23 -12.37 4.49
C ARG A 63 4.28 -12.09 3.01
N TYR A 64 4.02 -13.13 2.22
CA TYR A 64 3.74 -13.03 0.80
C TYR A 64 2.23 -13.09 0.59
N ILE A 65 1.73 -12.28 -0.33
CA ILE A 65 0.32 -12.23 -0.72
C ILE A 65 0.23 -12.60 -2.18
N ASP A 66 -0.54 -13.63 -2.50
CA ASP A 66 -0.88 -13.97 -3.86
C ASP A 66 -1.93 -12.99 -4.39
N VAL A 67 -1.71 -12.45 -5.57
CA VAL A 67 -2.58 -11.44 -6.16
C VAL A 67 -3.01 -11.82 -7.57
N ALA A 68 -4.16 -11.28 -7.98
CA ALA A 68 -4.71 -11.53 -9.32
C ALA A 68 -3.74 -11.05 -10.43
N PRO A 69 -3.57 -11.83 -11.52
CA PRO A 69 -2.73 -11.44 -12.66
C PRO A 69 -3.15 -10.10 -13.29
N GLU A 70 -4.43 -9.76 -13.25
CA GLU A 70 -4.96 -8.49 -13.74
C GLU A 70 -4.45 -7.31 -12.92
N TYR A 71 -4.33 -7.47 -11.59
CA TYR A 71 -3.73 -6.48 -10.72
C TYR A 71 -2.24 -6.31 -11.05
N MET A 72 -1.50 -7.40 -11.23
CA MET A 72 -0.07 -7.33 -11.62
C MET A 72 0.12 -6.66 -12.99
N THR A 73 -0.75 -6.95 -13.96
CA THR A 73 -0.75 -6.27 -15.27
C THR A 73 -0.97 -4.76 -15.13
N PHE A 74 -1.88 -4.35 -14.23
CA PHE A 74 -2.06 -2.94 -13.91
C PHE A 74 -0.80 -2.35 -13.27
N MET A 75 -0.18 -3.05 -12.32
CA MET A 75 1.02 -2.57 -11.63
C MET A 75 2.23 -2.48 -12.55
N GLN A 76 2.36 -3.33 -13.57
CA GLN A 76 3.37 -3.18 -14.63
C GLN A 76 3.20 -1.86 -15.38
N ARG A 77 1.97 -1.54 -15.83
CA ARG A 77 1.68 -0.25 -16.47
C ARG A 77 1.95 0.94 -15.55
N TYR A 78 1.64 0.78 -14.26
CA TYR A 78 1.93 1.81 -13.26
C TYR A 78 3.44 1.98 -13.08
N LYS A 79 4.21 0.90 -13.09
CA LYS A 79 5.67 0.95 -13.03
C LYS A 79 6.28 1.65 -14.24
N GLU A 80 5.79 1.41 -15.45
CA GLU A 80 6.22 2.11 -16.66
C GLU A 80 5.99 3.64 -16.54
N TRP A 81 4.84 4.05 -16.02
CA TRP A 81 4.56 5.45 -15.72
C TRP A 81 5.54 6.01 -14.68
N TRP A 82 5.80 5.23 -13.62
CA TRP A 82 6.71 5.58 -12.53
C TRP A 82 8.15 5.75 -13.04
N ASP A 83 8.65 4.79 -13.82
CA ASP A 83 9.98 4.82 -14.44
C ASP A 83 10.13 6.02 -15.38
N THR A 84 9.09 6.30 -16.17
CA THR A 84 9.05 7.48 -17.05
C THR A 84 9.11 8.77 -16.26
N LYS A 85 8.33 8.89 -15.18
CA LYS A 85 8.35 10.05 -14.29
C LYS A 85 9.73 10.26 -13.66
N LYS A 86 10.36 9.19 -13.15
CA LYS A 86 11.71 9.22 -12.59
C LYS A 86 12.72 9.72 -13.63
N LYS A 87 12.66 9.18 -14.85
CA LYS A 87 13.54 9.57 -15.97
C LYS A 87 13.37 11.04 -16.34
N LEU A 88 12.13 11.54 -16.43
CA LEU A 88 11.84 12.93 -16.77
C LEU A 88 12.33 13.90 -15.69
N MET A 89 12.23 13.54 -14.43
CA MET A 89 12.70 14.37 -13.33
C MET A 89 14.24 14.38 -13.21
N GLY A 90 14.90 13.32 -13.63
CA GLY A 90 16.37 13.25 -13.63
C GLY A 90 16.99 13.62 -12.29
N ALA A 91 17.83 14.65 -12.27
CA ALA A 91 18.52 15.10 -11.07
C ALA A 91 17.61 15.71 -9.99
N SER A 92 16.37 16.07 -10.31
CA SER A 92 15.39 16.60 -9.34
C SER A 92 14.65 15.49 -8.57
N TRP A 93 14.81 14.23 -8.99
CA TRP A 93 14.20 13.09 -8.31
C TRP A 93 14.71 12.96 -6.87
N GLN A 94 13.79 12.97 -5.90
CA GLN A 94 14.07 12.91 -4.46
C GLN A 94 15.04 14.01 -3.97
N ARG A 95 15.09 15.15 -4.66
CA ARG A 95 15.92 16.30 -4.28
C ARG A 95 15.08 17.45 -3.72
N ASP A 96 14.03 17.82 -4.43
CA ASP A 96 13.18 18.94 -4.03
C ASP A 96 12.18 18.50 -2.97
N MET A 97 12.32 19.03 -1.78
CA MET A 97 11.44 18.69 -0.65
C MET A 97 10.44 19.81 -0.39
N VAL A 98 9.17 19.46 -0.40
CA VAL A 98 8.04 20.37 -0.11
C VAL A 98 7.80 20.48 1.41
N THR A 99 8.78 20.18 2.24
CA THR A 99 8.60 20.27 3.68
C THR A 99 9.53 21.32 4.30
N ASN A 100 8.92 22.26 5.03
CA ASN A 100 9.65 23.30 5.77
C ASN A 100 10.08 22.85 7.17
N LYS A 101 9.78 21.59 7.56
CA LYS A 101 10.14 21.04 8.87
C LYS A 101 11.43 20.25 8.76
N GLU A 102 12.45 20.66 9.46
CA GLU A 102 13.80 20.10 9.42
C GLU A 102 13.81 18.60 9.77
N ASP A 103 13.10 18.18 10.84
CA ASP A 103 12.97 16.78 11.24
C ASP A 103 12.38 15.90 10.14
N LYS A 104 11.39 16.39 9.38
CA LYS A 104 10.82 15.68 8.24
C LYS A 104 11.80 15.59 7.08
N ARG A 105 12.58 16.63 6.85
CA ARG A 105 13.60 16.66 5.82
C ARG A 105 14.69 15.63 6.10
N GLU A 106 15.22 15.60 7.32
CA GLU A 106 16.24 14.65 7.74
C GLU A 106 15.74 13.20 7.62
N SER A 107 14.50 12.93 8.05
CA SER A 107 13.90 11.60 7.95
C SER A 107 13.70 11.14 6.49
N LEU A 108 13.33 12.03 5.58
CA LEU A 108 13.23 11.75 4.15
C LEU A 108 14.61 11.47 3.53
N MET A 109 15.65 12.20 3.95
CA MET A 109 17.02 11.95 3.46
C MET A 109 17.50 10.53 3.72
N LYS A 110 17.05 9.89 4.79
CA LYS A 110 17.33 8.47 5.09
C LYS A 110 16.66 7.50 4.13
N LEU A 111 15.69 7.97 3.35
CA LEU A 111 14.91 7.20 2.38
C LEU A 111 15.39 7.41 0.93
N VAL A 112 16.40 8.25 0.70
CA VAL A 112 16.97 8.50 -0.64
C VAL A 112 17.41 7.20 -1.29
N GLY A 113 17.07 7.03 -2.57
CA GLY A 113 17.41 5.84 -3.34
C GLY A 113 16.44 4.68 -3.17
N GLN A 114 15.54 4.72 -2.20
CA GLN A 114 14.48 3.70 -2.10
C GLN A 114 13.39 3.95 -3.15
N GLU A 115 12.99 2.89 -3.83
CA GLU A 115 12.01 2.94 -4.92
C GLU A 115 10.61 2.60 -4.42
N PHE A 116 10.04 3.50 -3.61
CA PHE A 116 8.67 3.35 -3.11
C PHE A 116 7.67 3.28 -4.26
N VAL A 117 6.68 2.40 -4.12
CA VAL A 117 5.61 2.23 -5.12
C VAL A 117 4.72 3.45 -5.18
N ILE A 118 4.25 3.92 -4.03
CA ILE A 118 3.37 5.09 -3.95
C ILE A 118 4.17 6.33 -3.56
N ILE A 119 4.31 7.22 -4.53
CA ILE A 119 5.17 8.42 -4.43
C ILE A 119 4.37 9.72 -4.53
N ASP A 120 4.98 10.81 -4.12
CA ASP A 120 4.52 12.17 -4.40
C ASP A 120 5.04 12.68 -5.76
N ASP A 121 4.89 13.98 -6.01
CA ASP A 121 5.32 14.59 -7.28
C ASP A 121 6.83 14.64 -7.44
N PHE A 122 7.59 14.52 -6.36
CA PHE A 122 9.05 14.62 -6.33
C PHE A 122 9.74 13.26 -6.18
N GLY A 123 8.99 12.15 -6.19
CA GLY A 123 9.53 10.80 -6.03
C GLY A 123 9.73 10.36 -4.58
N TRP A 124 9.28 11.15 -3.60
CA TRP A 124 9.27 10.75 -2.20
C TRP A 124 8.07 9.85 -1.88
N PRO A 125 8.16 9.00 -0.84
CA PRO A 125 7.02 8.21 -0.44
C PRO A 125 5.87 9.13 -0.02
N ARG A 126 4.69 8.87 -0.56
CA ARG A 126 3.49 9.66 -0.24
C ARG A 126 3.02 9.37 1.18
N ASN A 127 2.72 10.44 1.92
CA ASN A 127 2.21 10.32 3.28
C ASN A 127 0.92 9.47 3.32
N PRO A 128 0.90 8.36 4.10
CA PRO A 128 -0.25 7.45 4.18
C PRO A 128 -1.52 8.09 4.74
N ASP A 129 -1.43 9.19 5.49
CA ASP A 129 -2.62 9.90 6.00
C ASP A 129 -3.46 10.48 4.85
N GLY A 130 -2.85 10.80 3.72
CA GLY A 130 -3.54 11.23 2.51
C GLY A 130 -4.43 10.18 1.88
N TYR A 131 -4.20 8.89 2.16
CA TYR A 131 -5.00 7.79 1.58
C TYR A 131 -6.44 7.79 2.07
N ASN A 132 -6.69 8.19 3.32
CA ASN A 132 -8.04 8.32 3.87
C ASN A 132 -8.87 9.33 3.06
N LYS A 133 -8.28 10.50 2.74
CA LYS A 133 -8.96 11.54 1.96
C LYS A 133 -9.22 11.09 0.52
N LEU A 134 -8.25 10.38 -0.08
CA LEU A 134 -8.37 9.83 -1.42
C LEU A 134 -9.52 8.82 -1.48
N VAL A 135 -9.51 7.82 -0.58
CA VAL A 135 -10.51 6.76 -0.54
C VAL A 135 -11.91 7.32 -0.35
N LYS A 136 -12.10 8.25 0.59
CA LYS A 136 -13.39 8.93 0.79
C LYS A 136 -13.87 9.66 -0.47
N ARG A 137 -12.99 10.40 -1.15
CA ARG A 137 -13.34 11.11 -2.39
C ARG A 137 -13.74 10.16 -3.52
N VAL A 138 -13.02 9.04 -3.67
CA VAL A 138 -13.32 8.03 -4.70
C VAL A 138 -14.67 7.37 -4.40
N ALA A 139 -14.89 6.98 -3.15
CA ALA A 139 -16.13 6.36 -2.70
C ALA A 139 -17.35 7.27 -2.90
N GLN A 140 -17.27 8.54 -2.50
CA GLN A 140 -18.34 9.52 -2.70
C GLN A 140 -18.73 9.65 -4.18
N LYS A 141 -17.75 9.68 -5.09
CA LYS A 141 -18.02 9.72 -6.53
C LYS A 141 -18.64 8.42 -7.08
N ALA A 142 -18.42 7.30 -6.40
CA ALA A 142 -19.04 6.01 -6.71
C ALA A 142 -20.42 5.84 -6.03
N GLY A 143 -20.91 6.83 -5.28
CA GLY A 143 -22.16 6.73 -4.53
C GLY A 143 -22.07 5.84 -3.29
N ILE A 144 -20.87 5.58 -2.77
CA ILE A 144 -20.63 4.73 -1.61
C ILE A 144 -20.28 5.64 -0.42
N SER A 145 -21.06 5.53 0.68
CA SER A 145 -20.82 6.27 1.92
C SER A 145 -19.88 5.51 2.86
N ASP A 146 -19.26 6.25 3.77
CA ASP A 146 -18.56 5.76 4.96
C ASP A 146 -17.39 4.77 4.72
N ILE A 147 -16.70 4.86 3.58
CA ILE A 147 -15.52 4.06 3.31
C ILE A 147 -14.24 4.66 3.91
N HIS A 148 -13.44 3.79 4.50
CA HIS A 148 -12.06 4.06 4.94
C HIS A 148 -11.12 2.91 4.55
N PRO A 149 -9.79 3.11 4.46
CA PRO A 149 -8.84 2.10 3.98
C PRO A 149 -8.92 0.73 4.66
N HIS A 150 -9.30 0.68 5.93
CA HIS A 150 -9.41 -0.59 6.64
C HIS A 150 -10.57 -1.47 6.15
N MET A 151 -11.62 -0.87 5.59
CA MET A 151 -12.74 -1.62 4.99
C MET A 151 -12.31 -2.41 3.75
N PHE A 152 -11.34 -1.93 2.98
CA PHE A 152 -10.79 -2.70 1.86
C PHE A 152 -10.16 -4.01 2.34
N ARG A 153 -9.51 -3.98 3.51
CA ARG A 153 -8.98 -5.19 4.13
C ARG A 153 -10.09 -6.14 4.59
N HIS A 154 -11.17 -5.62 5.14
CA HIS A 154 -12.35 -6.44 5.47
C HIS A 154 -12.90 -7.09 4.21
N THR A 155 -13.07 -6.33 3.13
CA THR A 155 -13.52 -6.85 1.82
C THR A 155 -12.57 -7.93 1.29
N PHE A 156 -11.26 -7.70 1.34
CA PHE A 156 -10.25 -8.68 0.94
C PHE A 156 -10.39 -9.98 1.73
N VAL A 157 -10.44 -9.91 3.05
CA VAL A 157 -10.64 -11.08 3.93
C VAL A 157 -11.94 -11.80 3.59
N SER A 158 -13.04 -11.08 3.42
CA SER A 158 -14.35 -11.67 3.11
C SER A 158 -14.37 -12.37 1.75
N LEU A 159 -13.72 -11.78 0.74
CA LEU A 159 -13.59 -12.37 -0.59
C LEU A 159 -12.76 -13.68 -0.53
N LEU A 160 -11.65 -13.69 0.19
CA LEU A 160 -10.88 -14.91 0.38
C LEU A 160 -11.66 -15.98 1.14
N MET A 161 -12.37 -15.59 2.20
CA MET A 161 -13.18 -16.51 3.02
C MET A 161 -14.39 -17.05 2.25
N SER A 162 -14.86 -16.40 1.19
CA SER A 162 -15.96 -16.91 0.36
C SER A 162 -15.52 -18.03 -0.58
N ASN A 163 -14.22 -18.26 -0.74
CA ASN A 163 -13.68 -19.39 -1.47
C ASN A 163 -13.54 -20.60 -0.53
N PRO A 164 -14.31 -21.68 -0.72
CA PRO A 164 -14.28 -22.85 0.17
C PRO A 164 -12.95 -23.62 0.14
N ASP A 165 -12.14 -23.41 -0.88
CA ASP A 165 -10.83 -24.06 -1.03
C ASP A 165 -9.73 -23.38 -0.20
N ILE A 166 -10.00 -22.19 0.35
CA ILE A 166 -9.03 -21.42 1.14
C ILE A 166 -9.35 -21.54 2.64
N GLY A 167 -8.44 -22.16 3.38
CA GLY A 167 -8.60 -22.30 4.84
C GLY A 167 -8.46 -20.97 5.60
N VAL A 168 -9.18 -20.84 6.72
CA VAL A 168 -9.15 -19.65 7.60
C VAL A 168 -7.73 -19.27 8.02
N ALA A 169 -6.86 -20.26 8.26
CA ALA A 169 -5.46 -20.02 8.64
C ALA A 169 -4.67 -19.35 7.52
N THR A 170 -4.90 -19.75 6.26
CA THR A 170 -4.29 -19.12 5.08
C THR A 170 -4.75 -17.67 4.94
N VAL A 171 -6.07 -17.43 5.04
CA VAL A 171 -6.62 -16.07 4.99
C VAL A 171 -6.06 -15.19 6.11
N ALA A 172 -5.92 -15.72 7.31
CA ALA A 172 -5.33 -15.01 8.44
C ALA A 172 -3.87 -14.66 8.18
N ALA A 173 -3.09 -15.58 7.63
CA ALA A 173 -1.68 -15.37 7.27
C ALA A 173 -1.53 -14.28 6.20
N GLU A 174 -2.25 -14.37 5.08
CA GLU A 174 -2.22 -13.37 4.01
C GLU A 174 -2.69 -11.99 4.49
N ALA A 175 -3.75 -11.96 5.30
CA ALA A 175 -4.18 -10.74 5.94
C ALA A 175 -3.17 -10.20 6.97
N GLY A 176 -2.25 -11.01 7.51
CA GLY A 176 -1.36 -10.64 8.61
C GLY A 176 -2.13 -10.40 9.91
N HIS A 177 -3.07 -11.28 10.22
CA HIS A 177 -3.73 -11.34 11.52
C HIS A 177 -2.92 -12.25 12.46
N ALA A 178 -2.56 -11.74 13.62
CA ALA A 178 -1.81 -12.52 14.63
C ALA A 178 -2.60 -13.75 15.13
N GLN A 179 -3.93 -13.71 15.02
CA GLN A 179 -4.82 -14.81 15.41
C GLN A 179 -5.88 -15.07 14.36
N PRO A 180 -6.15 -16.33 13.98
CA PRO A 180 -7.22 -16.69 13.04
C PRO A 180 -8.63 -16.27 13.51
N SER A 181 -8.86 -16.14 14.81
CA SER A 181 -10.12 -15.65 15.40
C SER A 181 -10.49 -14.24 14.90
N THR A 182 -9.50 -13.39 14.63
CA THR A 182 -9.74 -12.06 14.04
C THR A 182 -10.34 -12.17 12.64
N THR A 183 -9.87 -13.12 11.83
CA THR A 183 -10.40 -13.39 10.48
C THR A 183 -11.85 -13.89 10.55
N LEU A 184 -12.13 -14.83 11.44
CA LEU A 184 -13.49 -15.34 11.65
C LEU A 184 -14.44 -14.24 12.11
N MET A 185 -14.02 -13.38 13.03
CA MET A 185 -14.85 -12.27 13.52
C MET A 185 -15.23 -11.32 12.38
N ILE A 186 -14.29 -10.97 11.50
CA ILE A 186 -14.56 -10.11 10.34
C ILE A 186 -15.58 -10.76 9.41
N TYR A 187 -15.46 -12.06 9.15
CA TYR A 187 -16.35 -12.78 8.25
C TYR A 187 -17.77 -12.95 8.81
N THR A 188 -17.89 -13.17 10.12
CA THR A 188 -19.20 -13.40 10.77
C THR A 188 -20.00 -12.12 11.05
N GLN A 189 -19.42 -10.94 10.87
CA GLN A 189 -20.09 -9.63 11.04
C GLN A 189 -20.76 -9.12 9.76
N GLN A 190 -20.77 -9.90 8.69
CA GLN A 190 -21.46 -9.62 7.43
C GLN A 190 -22.82 -10.31 7.38
#